data_c62cd222498d55b8a9ec08629d05168e
#
_entry.id   c62cd222498d55b8a9ec08629d05168e
#
_cell.length_a   1.000
_cell.length_b   1.000
_cell.length_c   1.000
_cell.angle_alpha   90.00
_cell.angle_beta   90.00
_cell.angle_gamma   90.00
#
_symmetry.space_group_name_H-M   'P 1'
#
loop_
_entity.id
_entity.type
_entity.pdbx_description
1 polymer ?
#
loop_
_entity_poly.entity_id
_entity_poly.type
_entity_poly.pdbx_seq_one_letter_code
_entity_poly.pdbx_strand_id
1 'polypeptide(L)'
;MPAPIEVYTWPTPNGHKVHIALEELGLPYTVIPVNIGAGEQFGEKFLSITPNHRIPAIIDPEGPGGKPLALFESGAILIYLAEKAGALIPRDPAARYTCLQWVMFQMGGIGPMFGQYGHFNAYAKEKLPYAIERYGNEVKRLHRVLDKRLSEASFLAGSEYSIADIITWPWLRFPERRGVTMTDYPNVKRWFDAIDARPAVQRGCAVLSENVRRGEITDKEREVLFGKTQFAAR
;
A
#
# COMPACT_ATOMS: atom_id res chain seq x y z
N MET A 1 28.75 -4.64 -3.01
CA MET A 1 27.32 -4.85 -2.89
C MET A 1 26.66 -3.49 -3.07
N PRO A 2 25.52 -3.37 -3.73
CA PRO A 2 24.82 -2.09 -3.84
C PRO A 2 24.47 -1.55 -2.45
N ALA A 3 24.45 -0.23 -2.32
CA ALA A 3 24.06 0.40 -1.06
C ALA A 3 22.57 0.13 -0.77
N PRO A 4 22.21 -0.16 0.49
CA PRO A 4 20.83 -0.46 0.82
C PRO A 4 19.93 0.77 0.66
N ILE A 5 18.71 0.56 0.13
CA ILE A 5 17.67 1.57 0.01
C ILE A 5 17.10 1.86 1.40
N GLU A 6 17.08 3.11 1.81
CA GLU A 6 16.42 3.52 3.07
C GLU A 6 14.90 3.55 2.86
N VAL A 7 14.14 2.86 3.72
CA VAL A 7 12.68 2.76 3.64
C VAL A 7 12.04 3.36 4.88
N TYR A 8 11.52 4.55 4.76
CA TYR A 8 10.79 5.27 5.82
C TYR A 8 9.34 4.79 5.82
N THR A 9 8.95 4.02 6.83
CA THR A 9 7.74 3.22 6.75
C THR A 9 7.09 2.93 8.11
N TRP A 10 5.87 2.41 8.06
CA TRP A 10 5.13 1.85 9.19
C TRP A 10 4.32 0.64 8.70
N PRO A 11 3.97 -0.36 9.56
CA PRO A 11 3.27 -1.58 9.15
C PRO A 11 1.79 -1.31 8.85
N THR A 12 1.56 -0.63 7.76
CA THR A 12 0.24 -0.32 7.18
C THR A 12 0.12 -0.97 5.81
N PRO A 13 -1.07 -1.06 5.21
CA PRO A 13 -1.20 -1.56 3.84
C PRO A 13 -0.28 -0.85 2.85
N ASN A 14 -0.05 0.46 3.00
CA ASN A 14 0.83 1.21 2.11
C ASN A 14 2.33 0.90 2.34
N GLY A 15 2.76 0.72 3.60
CA GLY A 15 4.13 0.28 3.91
C GLY A 15 4.41 -1.12 3.37
N HIS A 16 3.47 -2.05 3.57
CA HIS A 16 3.61 -3.42 3.05
C HIS A 16 3.80 -3.51 1.54
N LYS A 17 3.21 -2.59 0.75
CA LYS A 17 3.46 -2.54 -0.70
C LYS A 17 4.96 -2.47 -1.03
N VAL A 18 5.66 -1.55 -0.37
CA VAL A 18 7.10 -1.32 -0.62
C VAL A 18 7.94 -2.46 -0.05
N HIS A 19 7.62 -2.96 1.15
CA HIS A 19 8.32 -4.09 1.74
C HIS A 19 8.23 -5.33 0.83
N ILE A 20 7.03 -5.67 0.38
CA ILE A 20 6.79 -6.81 -0.51
C ILE A 20 7.57 -6.63 -1.82
N ALA A 21 7.54 -5.45 -2.43
CA ALA A 21 8.26 -5.19 -3.67
C ALA A 21 9.78 -5.39 -3.51
N LEU A 22 10.38 -4.89 -2.43
CA LEU A 22 11.79 -5.05 -2.14
C LEU A 22 12.18 -6.53 -1.92
N GLU A 23 11.35 -7.27 -1.18
CA GLU A 23 11.55 -8.70 -0.94
C GLU A 23 11.40 -9.54 -2.22
N GLU A 24 10.44 -9.22 -3.08
CA GLU A 24 10.24 -9.90 -4.37
C GLU A 24 11.38 -9.62 -5.37
N LEU A 25 11.93 -8.41 -5.32
CA LEU A 25 13.02 -7.98 -6.20
C LEU A 25 14.41 -8.35 -5.65
N GLY A 26 14.51 -8.79 -4.40
CA GLY A 26 15.78 -9.10 -3.75
C GLY A 26 16.69 -7.87 -3.60
N LEU A 27 16.12 -6.67 -3.53
CA LEU A 27 16.88 -5.45 -3.37
C LEU A 27 17.26 -5.24 -1.90
N PRO A 28 18.52 -4.89 -1.58
CA PRO A 28 18.93 -4.62 -0.21
C PRO A 28 18.27 -3.32 0.30
N TYR A 29 17.78 -3.36 1.52
CA TYR A 29 17.13 -2.20 2.13
C TYR A 29 17.36 -2.12 3.64
N THR A 30 17.21 -0.90 4.18
CA THR A 30 17.24 -0.60 5.62
C THR A 30 15.90 0.01 6.02
N VAL A 31 15.25 -0.58 7.02
CA VAL A 31 13.97 -0.08 7.54
C VAL A 31 14.21 1.07 8.51
N ILE A 32 13.56 2.20 8.28
CA ILE A 32 13.53 3.35 9.17
C ILE A 32 12.09 3.54 9.62
N PRO A 33 11.74 3.10 10.83
CA PRO A 33 10.37 3.23 11.33
C PRO A 33 9.97 4.70 11.46
N VAL A 34 8.73 5.00 11.05
CA VAL A 34 8.09 6.30 11.24
C VAL A 34 6.75 6.05 11.92
N ASN A 35 6.71 6.17 13.24
CA ASN A 35 5.51 5.91 14.03
C ASN A 35 4.44 7.00 13.78
N ILE A 36 3.53 6.71 12.87
CA ILE A 36 2.47 7.65 12.49
C ILE A 36 1.46 7.92 13.61
N GLY A 37 1.32 7.01 14.57
CA GLY A 37 0.47 7.20 15.75
C GLY A 37 1.10 8.17 16.78
N ALA A 38 2.43 8.26 16.80
CA ALA A 38 3.18 9.20 17.63
C ALA A 38 3.39 10.57 16.97
N GLY A 39 3.11 10.71 15.66
CA GLY A 39 3.28 11.97 14.93
C GLY A 39 4.66 12.14 14.29
N GLU A 40 5.48 11.09 14.22
CA GLU A 40 6.85 11.17 13.67
C GLU A 40 6.87 11.56 12.18
N GLN A 41 5.77 11.34 11.44
CA GLN A 41 5.62 11.80 10.06
C GLN A 41 5.67 13.33 9.92
N PHE A 42 5.58 14.07 11.00
CA PHE A 42 5.64 15.51 11.02
C PHE A 42 7.03 16.05 11.41
N GLY A 43 8.00 15.17 11.66
CA GLY A 43 9.38 15.55 11.98
C GLY A 43 10.10 16.12 10.75
N GLU A 44 10.98 17.11 10.98
CA GLU A 44 11.72 17.82 9.91
C GLU A 44 12.47 16.87 8.96
N LYS A 45 13.12 15.84 9.51
CA LYS A 45 13.84 14.85 8.70
C LYS A 45 12.92 14.16 7.70
N PHE A 46 11.71 13.77 8.11
CA PHE A 46 10.77 13.11 7.21
C PHE A 46 10.14 14.10 6.23
N LEU A 47 9.92 15.35 6.66
CA LEU A 47 9.42 16.42 5.79
C LEU A 47 10.36 16.76 4.65
N SER A 48 11.66 16.66 4.86
CA SER A 48 12.66 16.88 3.80
C SER A 48 12.62 15.81 2.69
N ILE A 49 12.04 14.63 2.99
CA ILE A 49 11.89 13.52 2.03
C ILE A 49 10.53 13.57 1.34
N THR A 50 9.47 13.90 2.09
CA THR A 50 8.10 13.92 1.56
C THR A 50 7.31 15.14 2.08
N PRO A 51 6.88 16.05 1.21
CA PRO A 51 6.06 17.19 1.60
C PRO A 51 4.62 16.78 1.97
N ASN A 52 4.22 15.53 1.69
CA ASN A 52 2.87 15.02 1.93
C ASN A 52 2.67 14.45 3.34
N HIS A 53 3.73 14.37 4.19
CA HIS A 53 3.66 13.80 5.55
C HIS A 53 3.06 12.39 5.60
N ARG A 54 3.24 11.57 4.56
CA ARG A 54 2.70 10.22 4.46
C ARG A 54 3.80 9.20 4.22
N ILE A 55 3.72 8.08 4.94
CA ILE A 55 4.51 6.89 4.63
C ILE A 55 3.83 6.10 3.49
N PRO A 56 4.57 5.30 2.74
CA PRO A 56 6.01 5.13 2.73
C PRO A 56 6.74 6.21 1.92
N ALA A 57 8.03 6.39 2.22
CA ALA A 57 8.99 7.09 1.39
C ALA A 57 10.29 6.30 1.34
N ILE A 58 11.11 6.50 0.31
CA ILE A 58 12.42 5.88 0.20
C ILE A 58 13.50 6.92 -0.12
N ILE A 59 14.75 6.59 0.26
CA ILE A 59 15.95 7.21 -0.32
C ILE A 59 16.78 6.09 -0.91
N ASP A 60 16.98 6.14 -2.21
CA ASP A 60 17.93 5.26 -2.90
C ASP A 60 19.24 6.02 -3.07
N PRO A 61 20.32 5.63 -2.41
CA PRO A 61 21.61 6.29 -2.54
C PRO A 61 22.25 6.11 -3.95
N GLU A 62 21.83 5.08 -4.66
CA GLU A 62 22.30 4.75 -6.02
C GLU A 62 21.16 4.90 -7.05
N GLY A 63 20.52 6.05 -7.07
CA GLY A 63 19.46 6.38 -8.02
C GLY A 63 19.96 6.64 -9.44
N PRO A 64 19.10 7.12 -10.33
CA PRO A 64 19.44 7.39 -11.72
C PRO A 64 20.68 8.26 -11.87
N GLY A 65 21.61 7.85 -12.73
CA GLY A 65 22.88 8.56 -12.92
C GLY A 65 23.84 8.46 -11.73
N GLY A 66 23.65 7.51 -10.82
CA GLY A 66 24.47 7.31 -9.63
C GLY A 66 24.31 8.39 -8.55
N LYS A 67 23.19 9.12 -8.57
CA LYS A 67 22.88 10.16 -7.58
C LYS A 67 21.80 9.70 -6.64
N PRO A 68 21.81 10.11 -5.37
CA PRO A 68 20.71 9.80 -4.44
C PRO A 68 19.38 10.29 -4.97
N LEU A 69 18.33 9.46 -4.80
CA LEU A 69 16.96 9.77 -5.18
C LEU A 69 16.03 9.55 -3.99
N ALA A 70 15.33 10.60 -3.58
CA ALA A 70 14.24 10.52 -2.62
C ALA A 70 12.90 10.41 -3.38
N LEU A 71 12.05 9.46 -2.97
CA LEU A 71 10.73 9.24 -3.56
C LEU A 71 9.68 9.03 -2.47
N PHE A 72 8.52 9.62 -2.70
CA PHE A 72 7.28 9.30 -1.98
C PHE A 72 6.21 8.87 -3.00
N GLU A 73 5.00 8.53 -2.54
CA GLU A 73 3.93 7.84 -3.25
C GLU A 73 4.27 6.35 -3.53
N SER A 74 3.53 5.47 -2.86
CA SER A 74 3.79 4.02 -2.97
C SER A 74 3.70 3.50 -4.40
N GLY A 75 2.84 4.08 -5.24
CA GLY A 75 2.76 3.73 -6.67
C GLY A 75 4.00 4.10 -7.45
N ALA A 76 4.52 5.32 -7.25
CA ALA A 76 5.76 5.78 -7.88
C ALA A 76 6.96 4.97 -7.41
N ILE A 77 7.02 4.67 -6.11
CA ILE A 77 8.07 3.83 -5.53
C ILE A 77 8.09 2.43 -6.17
N LEU A 78 6.92 1.77 -6.30
CA LEU A 78 6.85 0.45 -6.91
C LEU A 78 7.28 0.46 -8.39
N ILE A 79 6.85 1.47 -9.15
CA ILE A 79 7.28 1.64 -10.55
C ILE A 79 8.80 1.78 -10.62
N TYR A 80 9.36 2.66 -9.80
CA TYR A 80 10.79 2.90 -9.74
C TYR A 80 11.59 1.62 -9.41
N LEU A 81 11.19 0.90 -8.34
CA LEU A 81 11.87 -0.33 -7.91
C LEU A 81 11.80 -1.41 -8.99
N ALA A 82 10.65 -1.57 -9.65
CA ALA A 82 10.46 -2.53 -10.73
C ALA A 82 11.33 -2.20 -11.96
N GLU A 83 11.44 -0.92 -12.31
CA GLU A 83 12.31 -0.45 -13.39
C GLU A 83 13.79 -0.62 -13.06
N LYS A 84 14.20 -0.26 -11.84
CA LYS A 84 15.57 -0.42 -11.35
C LYS A 84 16.02 -1.89 -11.40
N ALA A 85 15.14 -2.81 -11.01
CA ALA A 85 15.44 -4.24 -11.03
C ALA A 85 15.16 -4.93 -12.38
N GLY A 86 14.45 -4.28 -13.30
CA GLY A 86 14.04 -4.84 -14.59
C GLY A 86 13.05 -6.00 -14.49
N ALA A 87 12.23 -6.06 -13.42
CA ALA A 87 11.28 -7.14 -13.12
C ALA A 87 9.96 -6.59 -12.56
N LEU A 88 8.92 -7.43 -12.52
CA LEU A 88 7.57 -7.12 -11.97
C LEU A 88 6.81 -6.02 -12.71
N ILE A 89 7.31 -5.54 -13.83
CA ILE A 89 6.62 -4.64 -14.75
C ILE A 89 6.88 -5.12 -16.17
N PRO A 90 5.84 -5.29 -17.01
CA PRO A 90 6.02 -5.77 -18.38
C PRO A 90 6.88 -4.82 -19.22
N ARG A 91 7.71 -5.41 -20.10
CA ARG A 91 8.51 -4.65 -21.07
C ARG A 91 7.74 -4.30 -22.33
N ASP A 92 6.79 -5.15 -22.73
CA ASP A 92 5.89 -4.85 -23.85
C ASP A 92 5.06 -3.61 -23.54
N PRO A 93 4.98 -2.61 -24.43
CA PRO A 93 4.31 -1.36 -24.15
C PRO A 93 2.82 -1.51 -23.78
N ALA A 94 2.07 -2.38 -24.49
CA ALA A 94 0.65 -2.56 -24.22
C ALA A 94 0.41 -3.23 -22.86
N ALA A 95 1.16 -4.30 -22.57
CA ALA A 95 1.12 -4.96 -21.27
C ALA A 95 1.57 -4.05 -20.14
N ARG A 96 2.59 -3.19 -20.39
CA ARG A 96 3.05 -2.18 -19.44
C ARG A 96 1.94 -1.19 -19.08
N TYR A 97 1.24 -0.63 -20.07
CA TYR A 97 0.12 0.28 -19.79
C TYR A 97 -1.03 -0.43 -19.10
N THR A 98 -1.28 -1.70 -19.41
CA THR A 98 -2.23 -2.53 -18.65
C THR A 98 -1.81 -2.67 -17.18
N CYS A 99 -0.55 -2.88 -16.89
CA CYS A 99 -0.03 -2.91 -15.51
C CYS A 99 -0.21 -1.55 -14.82
N LEU A 100 0.19 -0.47 -15.47
CA LEU A 100 0.11 0.88 -14.92
C LEU A 100 -1.34 1.32 -14.65
N GLN A 101 -2.31 0.95 -15.49
CA GLN A 101 -3.72 1.29 -15.24
C GLN A 101 -4.22 0.64 -13.93
N TRP A 102 -3.80 -0.60 -13.62
CA TRP A 102 -4.18 -1.25 -12.37
C TRP A 102 -3.43 -0.69 -11.15
N VAL A 103 -2.19 -0.24 -11.33
CA VAL A 103 -1.48 0.55 -10.32
C VAL A 103 -2.26 1.84 -10.02
N MET A 104 -2.68 2.59 -11.05
CA MET A 104 -3.45 3.83 -10.88
C MET A 104 -4.85 3.57 -10.33
N PHE A 105 -5.50 2.46 -10.73
CA PHE A 105 -6.79 2.05 -10.18
C PHE A 105 -6.70 1.81 -8.65
N GLN A 106 -5.60 1.21 -8.18
CA GLN A 106 -5.37 1.05 -6.76
C GLN A 106 -5.11 2.39 -6.08
N MET A 107 -4.25 3.25 -6.66
CA MET A 107 -3.88 4.53 -6.06
C MET A 107 -5.04 5.53 -6.01
N GLY A 108 -5.85 5.58 -7.06
CA GLY A 108 -6.99 6.51 -7.15
C GLY A 108 -8.31 5.97 -6.62
N GLY A 109 -8.43 4.65 -6.48
CA GLY A 109 -9.69 3.99 -6.10
C GLY A 109 -9.57 3.16 -4.83
N ILE A 110 -8.94 1.98 -4.90
CA ILE A 110 -8.95 1.01 -3.80
C ILE A 110 -8.39 1.59 -2.51
N GLY A 111 -7.15 2.13 -2.55
CA GLY A 111 -6.51 2.69 -1.37
C GLY A 111 -7.35 3.78 -0.69
N PRO A 112 -7.72 4.85 -1.40
CA PRO A 112 -8.52 5.92 -0.85
C PRO A 112 -9.90 5.48 -0.34
N MET A 113 -10.65 4.72 -1.12
CA MET A 113 -12.02 4.34 -0.75
C MET A 113 -12.06 3.34 0.41
N PHE A 114 -11.16 2.36 0.43
CA PHE A 114 -11.02 1.43 1.55
C PHE A 114 -10.53 2.15 2.80
N GLY A 115 -9.67 3.16 2.64
CA GLY A 115 -9.23 4.02 3.72
C GLY A 115 -10.36 4.84 4.32
N GLN A 116 -11.21 5.45 3.49
CA GLN A 116 -12.40 6.19 3.95
C GLN A 116 -13.40 5.28 4.66
N TYR A 117 -13.68 4.10 4.08
CA TYR A 117 -14.52 3.12 4.78
C TYR A 117 -13.96 2.77 6.15
N GLY A 118 -12.67 2.44 6.22
CA GLY A 118 -12.00 2.13 7.48
C GLY A 118 -12.08 3.28 8.48
N HIS A 119 -11.95 4.52 8.01
CA HIS A 119 -12.09 5.69 8.87
C HIS A 119 -13.48 5.78 9.48
N PHE A 120 -14.54 5.81 8.69
CA PHE A 120 -15.91 5.99 9.19
C PHE A 120 -16.43 4.76 9.95
N ASN A 121 -16.02 3.55 9.53
CA ASN A 121 -16.48 2.32 10.17
C ASN A 121 -15.74 2.01 11.48
N ALA A 122 -14.42 2.27 11.55
CA ALA A 122 -13.61 1.86 12.70
C ALA A 122 -13.02 3.01 13.50
N TYR A 123 -12.49 4.07 12.85
CA TYR A 123 -11.67 5.08 13.54
C TYR A 123 -12.45 6.30 14.01
N ALA A 124 -13.46 6.74 13.29
CA ALA A 124 -14.28 7.88 13.67
C ALA A 124 -15.05 7.62 14.96
N LYS A 125 -15.01 8.59 15.90
CA LYS A 125 -15.80 8.54 17.14
C LYS A 125 -17.29 8.58 16.81
N GLU A 126 -17.68 9.53 15.98
CA GLU A 126 -19.04 9.67 15.50
C GLU A 126 -19.30 8.68 14.37
N LYS A 127 -20.32 7.86 14.52
CA LYS A 127 -20.76 6.94 13.47
C LYS A 127 -21.74 7.64 12.56
N LEU A 128 -21.35 7.83 11.31
CA LEU A 128 -22.16 8.44 10.26
C LEU A 128 -22.70 7.35 9.33
N PRO A 129 -23.95 6.89 9.51
CA PRO A 129 -24.51 5.75 8.76
C PRO A 129 -24.42 5.94 7.25
N TYR A 130 -24.72 7.13 6.75
CA TYR A 130 -24.63 7.44 5.32
C TYR A 130 -23.20 7.28 4.77
N ALA A 131 -22.18 7.75 5.49
CA ALA A 131 -20.78 7.60 5.05
C ALA A 131 -20.33 6.14 5.08
N ILE A 132 -20.71 5.40 6.12
CA ILE A 132 -20.40 3.96 6.24
C ILE A 132 -21.04 3.18 5.09
N GLU A 133 -22.32 3.42 4.80
CA GLU A 133 -23.05 2.78 3.71
C GLU A 133 -22.42 3.14 2.35
N ARG A 134 -22.21 4.44 2.09
CA ARG A 134 -21.65 4.91 0.81
C ARG A 134 -20.29 4.29 0.51
N TYR A 135 -19.35 4.37 1.45
CA TYR A 135 -18.02 3.80 1.25
C TYR A 135 -18.01 2.27 1.30
N GLY A 136 -18.89 1.65 2.07
CA GLY A 136 -19.08 0.20 2.07
C GLY A 136 -19.59 -0.32 0.72
N ASN A 137 -20.53 0.38 0.10
CA ASN A 137 -21.01 0.05 -1.25
C ASN A 137 -19.90 0.23 -2.29
N GLU A 138 -19.04 1.25 -2.16
CA GLU A 138 -17.89 1.47 -3.04
C GLU A 138 -16.84 0.37 -2.86
N VAL A 139 -16.54 -0.04 -1.62
CA VAL A 139 -15.67 -1.20 -1.35
C VAL A 139 -16.16 -2.45 -2.08
N LYS A 140 -17.47 -2.75 -1.98
CA LYS A 140 -18.08 -3.91 -2.68
C LYS A 140 -18.02 -3.76 -4.20
N ARG A 141 -18.25 -2.55 -4.71
CA ARG A 141 -18.15 -2.27 -6.16
C ARG A 141 -16.74 -2.52 -6.68
N LEU A 142 -15.72 -2.04 -5.96
CA LEU A 142 -14.32 -2.23 -6.33
C LEU A 142 -13.90 -3.71 -6.27
N HIS A 143 -14.41 -4.49 -5.31
CA HIS A 143 -14.21 -5.94 -5.28
C HIS A 143 -14.83 -6.61 -6.52
N ARG A 144 -16.03 -6.20 -6.96
CA ARG A 144 -16.63 -6.74 -8.20
C ARG A 144 -15.79 -6.44 -9.45
N VAL A 145 -15.19 -5.24 -9.53
CA VAL A 145 -14.28 -4.89 -10.63
C VAL A 145 -13.04 -5.78 -10.64
N LEU A 146 -12.44 -6.02 -9.46
CA LEU A 146 -11.31 -6.93 -9.32
C LEU A 146 -11.70 -8.36 -9.67
N ASP A 147 -12.85 -8.84 -9.17
CA ASP A 147 -13.30 -10.21 -9.41
C ASP A 147 -13.57 -10.47 -10.89
N LYS A 148 -14.21 -9.50 -11.58
CA LYS A 148 -14.41 -9.57 -13.02
C LYS A 148 -13.08 -9.62 -13.76
N ARG A 149 -12.11 -8.75 -13.43
CA ARG A 149 -10.79 -8.78 -14.05
C ARG A 149 -10.08 -10.12 -13.83
N LEU A 150 -10.10 -10.62 -12.61
CA LEU A 150 -9.44 -11.87 -12.23
C LEU A 150 -10.17 -13.13 -12.74
N SER A 151 -11.40 -13.01 -13.24
CA SER A 151 -12.04 -14.08 -14.03
C SER A 151 -11.45 -14.23 -15.42
N GLU A 152 -10.77 -13.21 -15.93
CA GLU A 152 -10.21 -13.15 -17.29
C GLU A 152 -8.69 -13.38 -17.31
N ALA A 153 -8.02 -13.21 -16.16
CA ALA A 153 -6.56 -13.32 -16.05
C ALA A 153 -6.13 -13.86 -14.68
N SER A 154 -4.96 -14.46 -14.63
CA SER A 154 -4.39 -14.99 -13.38
C SER A 154 -4.05 -13.89 -12.40
N PHE A 155 -3.54 -12.74 -12.91
CA PHE A 155 -3.13 -11.55 -12.17
C PHE A 155 -3.71 -10.28 -12.80
N LEU A 156 -3.62 -9.15 -12.08
CA LEU A 156 -4.25 -7.90 -12.52
C LEU A 156 -3.71 -7.38 -13.86
N ALA A 157 -2.42 -7.49 -14.10
CA ALA A 157 -1.80 -7.05 -15.36
C ALA A 157 -1.94 -8.09 -16.50
N GLY A 158 -2.24 -9.36 -16.21
CA GLY A 158 -2.33 -10.44 -17.18
C GLY A 158 -2.02 -11.81 -16.62
N SER A 159 -1.18 -12.58 -17.31
CA SER A 159 -0.78 -13.94 -16.87
C SER A 159 0.27 -13.95 -15.79
N GLU A 160 1.03 -12.86 -15.61
CA GLU A 160 2.17 -12.79 -14.72
C GLU A 160 1.96 -11.83 -13.55
N TYR A 161 2.53 -12.20 -12.42
CA TYR A 161 2.57 -11.39 -11.21
C TYR A 161 3.38 -10.10 -11.43
N SER A 162 2.87 -8.98 -10.93
CA SER A 162 3.43 -7.65 -11.20
C SER A 162 3.22 -6.68 -10.03
N ILE A 163 3.75 -5.47 -10.19
CA ILE A 163 3.51 -4.38 -9.22
C ILE A 163 2.03 -4.00 -9.09
N ALA A 164 1.19 -4.32 -10.09
CA ALA A 164 -0.26 -4.12 -9.99
C ALA A 164 -0.89 -4.99 -8.89
N ASP A 165 -0.37 -6.20 -8.74
CA ASP A 165 -0.81 -7.15 -7.71
C ASP A 165 -0.24 -6.76 -6.34
N ILE A 166 1.06 -6.44 -6.29
CA ILE A 166 1.76 -6.03 -5.06
C ILE A 166 1.11 -4.79 -4.45
N ILE A 167 0.73 -3.82 -5.26
CA ILE A 167 0.14 -2.58 -4.76
C ILE A 167 -1.28 -2.78 -4.23
N THR A 168 -2.00 -3.75 -4.79
CA THR A 168 -3.42 -4.00 -4.50
C THR A 168 -3.63 -4.93 -3.32
N TRP A 169 -2.88 -6.04 -3.27
CA TRP A 169 -3.07 -7.12 -2.32
C TRP A 169 -3.08 -6.69 -0.84
N PRO A 170 -2.18 -5.81 -0.33
CA PRO A 170 -2.17 -5.45 1.08
C PRO A 170 -3.47 -4.77 1.56
N TRP A 171 -4.19 -4.13 0.66
CA TRP A 171 -5.46 -3.49 0.96
C TRP A 171 -6.64 -4.46 1.04
N LEU A 172 -6.50 -5.68 0.53
CA LEU A 172 -7.53 -6.70 0.61
C LEU A 172 -7.35 -7.64 1.82
N ARG A 173 -6.27 -7.48 2.59
CA ARG A 173 -6.11 -8.19 3.87
C ARG A 173 -7.21 -7.79 4.85
N PHE A 174 -7.66 -8.75 5.65
CA PHE A 174 -8.73 -8.58 6.65
C PHE A 174 -10.05 -8.09 6.04
N PRO A 175 -10.62 -8.85 5.08
CA PRO A 175 -11.83 -8.46 4.34
C PRO A 175 -13.04 -8.25 5.28
N GLU A 176 -13.13 -9.01 6.37
CA GLU A 176 -14.18 -8.88 7.38
C GLU A 176 -14.23 -7.49 8.03
N ARG A 177 -13.07 -6.85 8.23
CA ARG A 177 -13.00 -5.47 8.74
C ARG A 177 -13.56 -4.44 7.76
N ARG A 178 -13.76 -4.86 6.51
CA ARG A 178 -14.32 -4.04 5.42
C ARG A 178 -15.74 -4.46 5.04
N GLY A 179 -16.36 -5.33 5.83
CA GLY A 179 -17.70 -5.84 5.56
C GLY A 179 -17.77 -6.62 4.25
N VAL A 180 -16.71 -7.35 3.92
CA VAL A 180 -16.58 -8.16 2.71
C VAL A 180 -16.45 -9.64 3.09
N THR A 181 -17.24 -10.47 2.46
CA THR A 181 -17.14 -11.92 2.51
C THR A 181 -16.39 -12.38 1.28
N MET A 182 -15.17 -12.89 1.47
CA MET A 182 -14.26 -13.23 0.35
C MET A 182 -14.83 -14.30 -0.59
N THR A 183 -15.68 -15.19 -0.08
CA THR A 183 -16.36 -16.23 -0.90
C THR A 183 -17.34 -15.67 -1.92
N ASP A 184 -17.79 -14.41 -1.75
CA ASP A 184 -18.65 -13.72 -2.73
C ASP A 184 -17.85 -13.26 -3.97
N TYR A 185 -16.51 -13.34 -3.89
CA TYR A 185 -15.56 -12.92 -4.93
C TYR A 185 -14.54 -14.03 -5.20
N PRO A 186 -14.93 -15.14 -5.84
CA PRO A 186 -14.09 -16.34 -5.92
C PRO A 186 -12.79 -16.14 -6.69
N ASN A 187 -12.77 -15.26 -7.69
CA ASN A 187 -11.56 -14.98 -8.46
C ASN A 187 -10.58 -14.11 -7.64
N VAL A 188 -11.10 -13.14 -6.87
CA VAL A 188 -10.29 -12.37 -5.90
C VAL A 188 -9.73 -13.31 -4.84
N LYS A 189 -10.53 -14.24 -4.32
CA LYS A 189 -10.06 -15.20 -3.32
C LYS A 189 -8.92 -16.06 -3.86
N ARG A 190 -9.08 -16.66 -5.04
CA ARG A 190 -8.03 -17.45 -5.71
C ARG A 190 -6.74 -16.64 -5.85
N TRP A 191 -6.83 -15.43 -6.37
CA TRP A 191 -5.72 -14.53 -6.57
C TRP A 191 -5.06 -14.13 -5.24
N PHE A 192 -5.87 -13.82 -4.24
CA PHE A 192 -5.42 -13.44 -2.91
C PHE A 192 -4.60 -14.56 -2.26
N ASP A 193 -5.12 -15.80 -2.27
CA ASP A 193 -4.47 -16.96 -1.68
C ASP A 193 -3.15 -17.28 -2.39
N ALA A 194 -3.11 -17.16 -3.72
CA ALA A 194 -1.89 -17.37 -4.51
C ALA A 194 -0.77 -16.38 -4.15
N ILE A 195 -1.12 -15.13 -3.86
CA ILE A 195 -0.16 -14.10 -3.46
C ILE A 195 0.23 -14.29 -1.99
N ASP A 196 -0.72 -14.57 -1.12
CA ASP A 196 -0.47 -14.82 0.30
C ASP A 196 0.56 -15.94 0.52
N ALA A 197 0.51 -16.98 -0.30
CA ALA A 197 1.43 -18.12 -0.22
C ALA A 197 2.89 -17.79 -0.62
N ARG A 198 3.17 -16.61 -1.18
CA ARG A 198 4.51 -16.24 -1.65
C ARG A 198 5.45 -15.92 -0.47
N PRO A 199 6.64 -16.56 -0.41
CA PRO A 199 7.57 -16.32 0.71
C PRO A 199 8.00 -14.85 0.85
N ALA A 200 8.18 -14.12 -0.25
CA ALA A 200 8.54 -12.71 -0.24
C ALA A 200 7.40 -11.84 0.32
N VAL A 201 6.15 -12.18 0.03
CA VAL A 201 4.97 -11.50 0.59
C VAL A 201 4.94 -11.69 2.11
N GLN A 202 5.19 -12.91 2.59
CA GLN A 202 5.23 -13.20 4.03
C GLN A 202 6.37 -12.43 4.72
N ARG A 203 7.57 -12.38 4.14
CA ARG A 203 8.69 -11.59 4.68
C ARG A 203 8.37 -10.09 4.69
N GLY A 204 7.82 -9.56 3.60
CA GLY A 204 7.42 -8.14 3.52
C GLY A 204 6.35 -7.77 4.54
N CYS A 205 5.42 -8.69 4.84
CA CYS A 205 4.43 -8.51 5.89
C CYS A 205 4.98 -8.63 7.31
N ALA A 206 6.10 -9.33 7.50
CA ALA A 206 6.76 -9.48 8.79
C ALA A 206 7.56 -8.23 9.20
N VAL A 207 7.89 -7.35 8.26
CA VAL A 207 8.59 -6.09 8.56
C VAL A 207 7.78 -5.24 9.54
N LEU A 208 8.37 -4.92 10.69
CA LEU A 208 7.75 -4.17 11.79
C LEU A 208 6.45 -4.82 12.32
N SER A 209 6.32 -6.14 12.24
CA SER A 209 5.10 -6.84 12.69
C SER A 209 4.81 -6.66 14.19
N GLU A 210 5.82 -6.43 15.00
CA GLU A 210 5.70 -6.09 16.42
C GLU A 210 5.01 -4.74 16.66
N ASN A 211 5.05 -3.83 15.69
CA ASN A 211 4.44 -2.51 15.74
C ASN A 211 3.01 -2.49 15.17
N VAL A 212 2.49 -3.63 14.70
CA VAL A 212 1.10 -3.73 14.25
C VAL A 212 0.15 -3.47 15.42
N ARG A 213 -0.75 -2.52 15.24
CA ARG A 213 -1.76 -2.20 16.26
C ARG A 213 -2.64 -3.41 16.59
N ARG A 214 -2.71 -3.75 17.87
CA ARG A 214 -3.51 -4.88 18.38
C ARG A 214 -4.78 -4.49 19.11
N GLY A 215 -5.09 -3.21 19.23
CA GLY A 215 -6.24 -2.69 19.97
C GLY A 215 -6.92 -1.53 19.28
N GLU A 216 -7.86 -0.92 20.00
CA GLU A 216 -8.52 0.30 19.55
C GLU A 216 -7.55 1.47 19.48
N ILE A 217 -7.87 2.43 18.61
CA ILE A 217 -7.13 3.67 18.49
C ILE A 217 -7.37 4.54 19.72
N THR A 218 -6.30 5.02 20.36
CA THR A 218 -6.40 5.97 21.47
C THR A 218 -6.82 7.35 20.98
N ASP A 219 -7.33 8.18 21.88
CA ASP A 219 -7.73 9.56 21.55
C ASP A 219 -6.53 10.40 21.09
N LYS A 220 -5.35 10.17 21.67
CA LYS A 220 -4.11 10.84 21.25
C LYS A 220 -3.73 10.46 19.81
N GLU A 221 -3.74 9.18 19.49
CA GLU A 221 -3.46 8.71 18.12
C GLU A 221 -4.50 9.21 17.12
N ARG A 222 -5.79 9.27 17.55
CA ARG A 222 -6.87 9.79 16.71
C ARG A 222 -6.66 11.27 16.38
N GLU A 223 -6.24 12.07 17.38
CA GLU A 223 -5.90 13.48 17.17
C GLU A 223 -4.71 13.63 16.21
N VAL A 224 -3.67 12.83 16.38
CA VAL A 224 -2.50 12.83 15.51
C VAL A 224 -2.85 12.41 14.08
N LEU A 225 -3.65 11.34 13.90
CA LEU A 225 -3.92 10.76 12.59
C LEU A 225 -5.05 11.47 11.82
N PHE A 226 -6.03 12.06 12.53
CA PHE A 226 -7.27 12.54 11.91
C PHE A 226 -7.74 13.90 12.44
N GLY A 227 -7.12 14.43 13.49
CA GLY A 227 -7.50 15.69 14.11
C GLY A 227 -6.75 16.89 13.54
N LYS A 228 -6.78 17.99 14.27
CA LYS A 228 -6.19 19.28 13.88
C LYS A 228 -4.69 19.22 13.59
N THR A 229 -3.98 18.28 14.22
CA THR A 229 -2.55 18.05 13.98
C THR A 229 -2.23 17.80 12.50
N GLN A 230 -3.15 17.17 11.75
CA GLN A 230 -2.97 16.92 10.31
C GLN A 230 -2.98 18.21 9.46
N PHE A 231 -3.62 19.26 9.94
CA PHE A 231 -3.88 20.49 9.19
C PHE A 231 -3.06 21.67 9.69
N ALA A 232 -2.18 21.45 10.68
CA ALA A 232 -1.28 22.49 11.15
C ALA A 232 -0.32 22.90 10.02
N ALA A 233 -0.16 24.21 9.80
CA ALA A 233 0.82 24.74 8.86
C ALA A 233 2.25 24.37 9.32
N ARG A 234 3.08 23.92 8.41
CA ARG A 234 4.47 23.50 8.64
C ARG A 234 5.36 23.90 7.50
#